data_7776889af96bb1755b3fd205f7204fc1
#
_entry.id   7776889af96bb1755b3fd205f7204fc1
#
_cell.length_a   1.000
_cell.length_b   1.000
_cell.length_c   1.000
_cell.angle_alpha   90.00
_cell.angle_beta   90.00
_cell.angle_gamma   90.00
#
_symmetry.space_group_name_H-M   'P 1'
#
loop_
_entity.id
_entity.type
_entity.pdbx_description
1 polymer ?
#
loop_
_entity_poly.entity_id
_entity_poly.type
_entity_poly.pdbx_seq_one_letter_code
_entity_poly.pdbx_strand_id
1 'polypeptide(L)'
;LGKDSNVMVWLAKKAFCGNIPFPLLFCDTGKKFPEMYSFQERYSKEWNLNLIVQNCPPLETIDQTLPPASRSAARKTEALKILVKDQKLEGVIAGIRRDEEGTRAKERVFSPRNQEADWNFKDQPPEFWDQYKTSFPPGTHVRIHPLLAWTELDIWRYIERENIPVVPLYFAKNGKRYRSLGDQDITF
;
A
#
# COMPACT_ATOMS: atom_id res chain seq x y z
N LEU A 1 -5.66 7.44 0.99
CA LEU A 1 -6.08 6.03 0.87
C LEU A 1 -6.61 5.78 -0.56
N GLY A 2 -5.90 4.95 -1.35
CA GLY A 2 -6.43 4.43 -2.61
C GLY A 2 -7.44 3.29 -2.39
N LYS A 3 -8.15 2.86 -3.45
CA LYS A 3 -9.18 1.80 -3.35
C LYS A 3 -8.68 0.51 -2.68
N ASP A 4 -7.50 0.06 -3.08
CA ASP A 4 -6.88 -1.17 -2.56
C ASP A 4 -6.51 -1.04 -1.07
N SER A 5 -5.92 0.10 -0.69
CA SER A 5 -5.60 0.40 0.72
C SER A 5 -6.85 0.49 1.58
N ASN A 6 -7.95 1.05 1.06
CA ASN A 6 -9.23 1.10 1.78
C ASN A 6 -9.80 -0.30 2.02
N VAL A 7 -9.77 -1.16 1.02
CA VAL A 7 -10.18 -2.56 1.16
C VAL A 7 -9.33 -3.27 2.22
N MET A 8 -8.00 -3.04 2.21
CA MET A 8 -7.12 -3.60 3.25
C MET A 8 -7.47 -3.14 4.67
N VAL A 9 -7.69 -1.84 4.85
CA VAL A 9 -8.11 -1.30 6.16
C VAL A 9 -9.45 -1.89 6.60
N TRP A 10 -10.39 -2.04 5.66
CA TRP A 10 -11.68 -2.65 5.94
C TRP A 10 -11.56 -4.12 6.35
N LEU A 11 -10.75 -4.90 5.64
CA LEU A 11 -10.44 -6.29 5.99
C LEU A 11 -9.77 -6.39 7.36
N ALA A 12 -8.82 -5.51 7.67
CA ALA A 12 -8.18 -5.45 8.98
C ALA A 12 -9.20 -5.12 10.09
N LYS A 13 -10.09 -4.15 9.86
CA LYS A 13 -11.19 -3.86 10.82
C LYS A 13 -12.06 -5.10 11.08
N LYS A 14 -12.42 -5.85 10.04
CA LYS A 14 -13.20 -7.09 10.21
C LYS A 14 -12.41 -8.15 10.95
N ALA A 15 -11.15 -8.37 10.59
CA ALA A 15 -10.29 -9.38 11.20
C ALA A 15 -10.02 -9.13 12.69
N PHE A 16 -9.96 -7.86 13.10
CA PHE A 16 -9.68 -7.45 14.48
C PHE A 16 -10.91 -6.83 15.19
N CYS A 17 -12.12 -7.19 14.78
CA CYS A 17 -13.36 -6.76 15.42
C CYS A 17 -13.47 -5.25 15.66
N GLY A 18 -13.00 -4.46 14.71
CA GLY A 18 -13.02 -2.99 14.72
C GLY A 18 -11.78 -2.31 15.30
N ASN A 19 -10.96 -3.01 16.08
CA ASN A 19 -9.76 -2.46 16.72
C ASN A 19 -8.49 -2.97 16.03
N ILE A 20 -7.96 -2.23 15.08
CA ILE A 20 -6.71 -2.60 14.38
C ILE A 20 -5.53 -2.42 15.35
N PRO A 21 -4.77 -3.50 15.70
CA PRO A 21 -3.76 -3.43 16.74
C PRO A 21 -2.41 -2.88 16.30
N PHE A 22 -2.30 -2.42 15.06
CA PHE A 22 -1.06 -1.90 14.48
C PHE A 22 -1.31 -0.57 13.77
N PRO A 23 -0.27 0.28 13.61
CA PRO A 23 -0.42 1.56 12.95
C PRO A 23 -0.64 1.41 11.44
N LEU A 24 -1.37 2.36 10.85
CA LEU A 24 -1.42 2.57 9.42
C LEU A 24 -0.30 3.54 9.02
N LEU A 25 0.42 3.20 7.95
CA LEU A 25 1.54 4.00 7.46
C LEU A 25 1.13 4.77 6.21
N PHE A 26 1.38 6.06 6.20
CA PHE A 26 1.16 6.91 5.05
C PHE A 26 2.44 7.64 4.65
N CYS A 27 3.04 7.24 3.52
CA CYS A 27 4.19 7.93 2.93
C CYS A 27 3.68 9.09 2.08
N ASP A 28 3.80 10.31 2.60
CA ASP A 28 3.30 11.50 1.93
C ASP A 28 4.36 12.14 1.05
N THR A 29 4.06 12.26 -0.24
CA THR A 29 4.89 12.97 -1.21
C THR A 29 4.65 14.47 -1.24
N GLY A 30 3.61 14.96 -0.52
CA GLY A 30 3.15 16.35 -0.56
C GLY A 30 2.43 16.73 -1.86
N LYS A 31 2.12 15.75 -2.72
CA LYS A 31 1.57 15.97 -4.07
C LYS A 31 0.27 15.23 -4.32
N LYS A 32 -0.46 14.84 -3.28
CA LYS A 32 -1.76 14.18 -3.42
C LYS A 32 -2.85 15.18 -3.74
N PHE A 33 -3.96 14.68 -4.31
CA PHE A 33 -5.17 15.48 -4.49
C PHE A 33 -5.73 15.92 -3.12
N PRO A 34 -6.27 17.15 -3.01
CA PRO A 34 -6.91 17.62 -1.76
C PRO A 34 -8.00 16.68 -1.24
N GLU A 35 -8.77 16.07 -2.15
CA GLU A 35 -9.81 15.11 -1.81
C GLU A 35 -9.26 13.85 -1.12
N MET A 36 -8.02 13.44 -1.44
CA MET A 36 -7.36 12.32 -0.78
C MET A 36 -6.97 12.65 0.65
N TYR A 37 -6.47 13.86 0.92
CA TYR A 37 -6.15 14.32 2.27
C TYR A 37 -7.42 14.46 3.12
N SER A 38 -8.45 15.10 2.59
CA SER A 38 -9.75 15.27 3.30
C SER A 38 -10.38 13.92 3.61
N PHE A 39 -10.35 12.98 2.67
CA PHE A 39 -10.81 11.61 2.86
C PHE A 39 -10.04 10.88 3.96
N GLN A 40 -8.71 10.96 3.91
CA GLN A 40 -7.83 10.34 4.90
C GLN A 40 -8.09 10.90 6.31
N GLU A 41 -8.16 12.22 6.46
CA GLU A 41 -8.42 12.88 7.74
C GLU A 41 -9.76 12.44 8.33
N ARG A 42 -10.82 12.47 7.50
CA ARG A 42 -12.17 12.07 7.92
C ARG A 42 -12.18 10.61 8.41
N TYR A 43 -11.73 9.68 7.58
CA TYR A 43 -11.85 8.25 7.88
C TYR A 43 -10.81 7.73 8.88
N SER A 44 -9.70 8.42 9.06
CA SER A 44 -8.79 8.14 10.17
C SER A 44 -9.46 8.39 11.52
N LYS A 45 -10.24 9.47 11.63
CA LYS A 45 -11.00 9.79 12.85
C LYS A 45 -12.21 8.87 13.01
N GLU A 46 -13.02 8.72 11.95
CA GLU A 46 -14.26 7.94 11.99
C GLU A 46 -14.02 6.46 12.31
N TRP A 47 -12.91 5.90 11.79
CA TRP A 47 -12.56 4.51 12.01
C TRP A 47 -11.57 4.29 13.16
N ASN A 48 -11.23 5.33 13.90
CA ASN A 48 -10.29 5.32 15.02
C ASN A 48 -8.95 4.66 14.65
N LEU A 49 -8.34 5.12 13.55
CA LEU A 49 -7.10 4.56 13.04
C LEU A 49 -5.88 5.22 13.68
N ASN A 50 -4.93 4.41 14.13
CA ASN A 50 -3.61 4.89 14.51
C ASN A 50 -2.78 5.16 13.23
N LEU A 51 -2.85 6.40 12.70
CA LEU A 51 -2.19 6.80 11.47
C LEU A 51 -0.85 7.48 11.73
N ILE A 52 0.22 6.91 11.19
CA ILE A 52 1.56 7.50 11.17
C ILE A 52 1.81 8.07 9.77
N VAL A 53 2.06 9.37 9.69
CA VAL A 53 2.38 10.07 8.44
C VAL A 53 3.89 10.30 8.39
N GLN A 54 4.52 9.82 7.33
CA GLN A 54 5.93 10.04 7.03
C GLN A 54 6.06 10.85 5.75
N ASN A 55 6.64 12.03 5.85
CA ASN A 55 6.99 12.81 4.66
C ASN A 55 8.07 12.10 3.85
N CYS A 56 7.84 11.99 2.56
CA CYS A 56 8.84 11.44 1.65
C CYS A 56 10.04 12.37 1.51
N PRO A 57 11.26 11.86 1.35
CA PRO A 57 12.45 12.67 1.11
C PRO A 57 12.25 13.65 -0.06
N PRO A 58 12.99 14.78 -0.08
CA PRO A 58 12.96 15.72 -1.19
C PRO A 58 13.25 15.06 -2.54
N LEU A 59 12.69 15.60 -3.61
CA LEU A 59 12.84 15.01 -4.95
C LEU A 59 14.30 14.97 -5.42
N GLU A 60 15.09 15.93 -4.98
CA GLU A 60 16.49 16.11 -5.33
C GLU A 60 17.39 15.00 -4.78
N THR A 61 16.93 14.27 -3.74
CA THR A 61 17.69 13.16 -3.14
C THR A 61 17.54 11.85 -3.91
N ILE A 62 16.65 11.81 -4.90
CA ILE A 62 16.38 10.63 -5.73
C ILE A 62 17.05 10.80 -7.09
N ASP A 63 17.45 9.70 -7.71
CA ASP A 63 18.05 9.69 -9.04
C ASP A 63 17.16 10.43 -10.06
N GLN A 64 17.67 11.54 -10.58
CA GLN A 64 16.95 12.42 -11.50
C GLN A 64 16.83 11.84 -12.91
N THR A 65 17.55 10.77 -13.23
CA THR A 65 17.46 10.08 -14.54
C THR A 65 16.20 9.23 -14.64
N LEU A 66 15.57 8.88 -13.51
CA LEU A 66 14.35 8.09 -13.47
C LEU A 66 13.14 8.89 -13.99
N PRO A 67 12.18 8.22 -14.66
CA PRO A 67 10.89 8.82 -15.02
C PRO A 67 10.13 9.34 -13.79
N PRO A 68 9.26 10.37 -13.92
CA PRO A 68 8.54 10.98 -12.79
C PRO A 68 7.80 10.00 -11.89
N ALA A 69 7.10 9.02 -12.46
CA ALA A 69 6.40 7.99 -11.71
C ALA A 69 7.36 7.11 -10.89
N SER A 70 8.50 6.73 -11.47
CA SER A 70 9.54 5.93 -10.80
C SER A 70 10.19 6.73 -9.68
N ARG A 71 10.44 8.02 -9.86
CA ARG A 71 10.95 8.90 -8.80
C ARG A 71 9.96 9.00 -7.62
N SER A 72 8.67 9.15 -7.89
CA SER A 72 7.64 9.15 -6.85
C SER A 72 7.61 7.81 -6.09
N ALA A 73 7.72 6.69 -6.81
CA ALA A 73 7.79 5.37 -6.19
C ALA A 73 9.05 5.19 -5.33
N ALA A 74 10.21 5.63 -5.80
CA ALA A 74 11.47 5.58 -5.06
C ALA A 74 11.39 6.41 -3.76
N ARG A 75 10.84 7.64 -3.81
CA ARG A 75 10.61 8.46 -2.62
C ARG A 75 9.77 7.76 -1.55
N LYS A 76 8.69 7.10 -1.96
CA LYS A 76 7.82 6.34 -1.06
C LYS A 76 8.56 5.13 -0.47
N THR A 77 9.40 4.48 -1.25
CA THR A 77 10.23 3.37 -0.78
C THR A 77 11.20 3.83 0.30
N GLU A 78 11.90 4.94 0.10
CA GLU A 78 12.81 5.49 1.11
C GLU A 78 12.05 5.94 2.38
N ALA A 79 10.91 6.61 2.26
CA ALA A 79 10.08 6.95 3.41
C ALA A 79 9.64 5.70 4.20
N LEU A 80 9.31 4.63 3.49
CA LEU A 80 8.92 3.38 4.14
C LEU A 80 10.10 2.68 4.83
N LYS A 81 11.31 2.73 4.26
CA LYS A 81 12.53 2.22 4.92
C LYS A 81 12.79 2.95 6.23
N ILE A 82 12.63 4.29 6.24
CA ILE A 82 12.74 5.11 7.46
C ILE A 82 11.70 4.63 8.50
N LEU A 83 10.43 4.52 8.13
CA LEU A 83 9.37 4.07 9.04
C LEU A 83 9.63 2.68 9.61
N VAL A 84 10.04 1.73 8.77
CA VAL A 84 10.34 0.35 9.19
C VAL A 84 11.44 0.36 10.25
N LYS A 85 12.48 1.13 10.05
CA LYS A 85 13.61 1.25 10.97
C LYS A 85 13.22 1.95 12.27
N ASP A 86 12.58 3.11 12.19
CA ASP A 86 12.27 3.96 13.34
C ASP A 86 11.20 3.31 14.25
N GLN A 87 10.21 2.67 13.63
CA GLN A 87 9.14 1.97 14.35
C GLN A 87 9.48 0.51 14.68
N LYS A 88 10.69 0.03 14.28
CA LYS A 88 11.14 -1.37 14.46
C LYS A 88 10.13 -2.38 13.96
N LEU A 89 9.57 -2.13 12.77
CA LEU A 89 8.53 -2.99 12.20
C LEU A 89 9.15 -4.27 11.63
N GLU A 90 8.67 -5.41 12.04
CA GLU A 90 9.07 -6.72 11.50
C GLU A 90 8.31 -7.05 10.21
N GLY A 91 7.14 -6.45 10.01
CA GLY A 91 6.33 -6.64 8.82
C GLY A 91 5.53 -5.42 8.41
N VAL A 92 5.20 -5.34 7.12
CA VAL A 92 4.32 -4.31 6.57
C VAL A 92 3.27 -4.97 5.66
N ILE A 93 2.01 -4.72 5.96
CA ILE A 93 0.89 -5.15 5.12
C ILE A 93 0.75 -4.14 3.97
N ALA A 94 0.75 -4.62 2.74
CA ALA A 94 0.66 -3.79 1.54
C ALA A 94 -0.42 -4.28 0.57
N GLY A 95 -1.21 -3.34 0.05
CA GLY A 95 -2.36 -3.62 -0.83
C GLY A 95 -1.98 -3.78 -2.29
N ILE A 96 -0.95 -4.56 -2.58
CA ILE A 96 -0.55 -4.86 -3.96
C ILE A 96 -1.30 -6.07 -4.52
N ARG A 97 -1.48 -6.09 -5.84
CA ARG A 97 -2.07 -7.21 -6.57
C ARG A 97 -1.19 -7.61 -7.75
N ARG A 98 -1.23 -8.88 -8.15
CA ARG A 98 -0.49 -9.38 -9.33
C ARG A 98 -1.00 -8.79 -10.65
N ASP A 99 -2.27 -8.41 -10.72
CA ASP A 99 -2.87 -7.86 -11.95
C ASP A 99 -2.54 -6.39 -12.21
N GLU A 100 -1.88 -5.70 -11.27
CA GLU A 100 -1.51 -4.29 -11.45
C GLU A 100 -0.39 -4.11 -12.48
N GLU A 101 0.64 -4.93 -12.41
CA GLU A 101 1.82 -4.84 -13.28
C GLU A 101 2.65 -6.14 -13.27
N GLY A 102 3.33 -6.42 -14.37
CA GLY A 102 4.12 -7.64 -14.55
C GLY A 102 5.25 -7.83 -13.55
N THR A 103 5.81 -6.76 -12.98
CA THR A 103 6.84 -6.81 -11.94
C THR A 103 6.35 -7.53 -10.67
N ARG A 104 5.04 -7.53 -10.43
CA ARG A 104 4.41 -8.16 -9.27
C ARG A 104 4.11 -9.65 -9.43
N ALA A 105 4.33 -10.20 -10.63
CA ALA A 105 4.05 -11.62 -10.90
C ALA A 105 4.82 -12.59 -9.99
N LYS A 106 6.02 -12.21 -9.56
CA LYS A 106 6.88 -13.02 -8.68
C LYS A 106 6.67 -12.77 -7.19
N GLU A 107 5.83 -11.83 -6.81
CA GLU A 107 5.56 -11.54 -5.40
C GLU A 107 4.87 -12.72 -4.70
N ARG A 108 5.11 -12.81 -3.40
CA ARG A 108 4.51 -13.79 -2.49
C ARG A 108 3.56 -13.11 -1.51
N VAL A 109 2.63 -13.88 -0.95
CA VAL A 109 1.76 -13.36 0.13
C VAL A 109 2.62 -12.96 1.33
N PHE A 110 3.60 -13.79 1.71
CA PHE A 110 4.63 -13.44 2.70
C PHE A 110 5.99 -13.31 1.98
N SER A 111 6.34 -12.09 1.65
CA SER A 111 7.52 -11.77 0.83
C SER A 111 8.64 -11.22 1.71
N PRO A 112 9.68 -12.02 2.01
CA PRO A 112 10.79 -11.58 2.86
C PRO A 112 11.64 -10.52 2.15
N ARG A 113 12.21 -9.62 2.95
CA ARG A 113 13.22 -8.63 2.56
C ARG A 113 14.42 -8.81 3.47
N ASN A 114 15.61 -8.53 2.97
CA ASN A 114 16.82 -8.52 3.79
C ASN A 114 16.85 -7.30 4.73
N GLN A 115 17.93 -7.14 5.48
CA GLN A 115 18.10 -6.03 6.45
C GLN A 115 18.11 -4.65 5.78
N GLU A 116 18.53 -4.58 4.51
CA GLU A 116 18.52 -3.38 3.67
C GLU A 116 17.15 -3.12 3.01
N ALA A 117 16.16 -3.97 3.33
CA ALA A 117 14.82 -3.98 2.74
C ALA A 117 14.78 -4.32 1.24
N ASP A 118 15.82 -4.98 0.71
CA ASP A 118 15.90 -5.42 -0.66
C ASP A 118 15.17 -6.74 -0.88
N TRP A 119 14.65 -6.91 -2.08
CA TRP A 119 13.87 -8.06 -2.49
C TRP A 119 14.67 -9.01 -3.39
N ASN A 120 14.89 -10.24 -2.92
CA ASN A 120 15.45 -11.29 -3.75
C ASN A 120 14.34 -12.05 -4.49
N PHE A 121 14.00 -11.60 -5.69
CA PHE A 121 12.92 -12.19 -6.50
C PHE A 121 13.27 -13.57 -7.09
N LYS A 122 14.53 -14.01 -7.01
CA LYS A 122 14.98 -15.32 -7.51
C LYS A 122 14.84 -16.40 -6.44
N ASP A 123 14.97 -16.03 -5.18
CA ASP A 123 14.90 -16.94 -4.03
C ASP A 123 13.70 -16.56 -3.16
N GLN A 124 12.53 -17.03 -3.57
CA GLN A 124 11.27 -16.77 -2.88
C GLN A 124 10.75 -18.05 -2.20
N PRO A 125 10.17 -17.95 -1.00
CA PRO A 125 9.54 -19.10 -0.37
C PRO A 125 8.45 -19.68 -1.28
N PRO A 126 8.33 -21.01 -1.38
CA PRO A 126 7.21 -21.61 -2.10
C PRO A 126 5.89 -21.34 -1.34
N GLU A 127 4.83 -21.08 -2.11
CA GLU A 127 3.45 -20.92 -1.61
C GLU A 127 2.54 -21.80 -2.44
N PHE A 128 2.19 -22.99 -1.90
CA PHE A 128 1.34 -23.97 -2.56
C PHE A 128 0.16 -24.31 -1.65
N TRP A 129 -1.01 -24.51 -2.23
CA TRP A 129 -2.23 -24.94 -1.53
C TRP A 129 -2.52 -24.13 -0.25
N ASP A 130 -2.40 -22.79 -0.35
CA ASP A 130 -2.60 -21.85 0.77
C ASP A 130 -1.69 -22.10 2.01
N GLN A 131 -0.56 -22.77 1.79
CA GLN A 131 0.47 -22.93 2.82
C GLN A 131 1.54 -21.85 2.66
N TYR A 132 1.79 -21.13 3.75
CA TYR A 132 2.68 -19.98 3.76
C TYR A 132 3.80 -20.16 4.79
N LYS A 133 5.02 -19.79 4.39
CA LYS A 133 6.12 -19.64 5.33
C LYS A 133 5.97 -18.31 6.05
N THR A 134 5.72 -18.34 7.36
CA THR A 134 5.51 -17.15 8.20
C THR A 134 6.63 -16.89 9.19
N SER A 135 7.58 -17.84 9.36
CA SER A 135 8.75 -17.71 10.22
C SER A 135 10.00 -17.47 9.39
N PHE A 136 10.71 -16.40 9.70
CA PHE A 136 11.92 -15.95 9.00
C PHE A 136 13.07 -15.70 9.98
N PRO A 137 14.33 -15.71 9.52
CA PRO A 137 15.47 -15.40 10.38
C PRO A 137 15.36 -14.02 11.04
N PRO A 138 15.95 -13.81 12.21
CA PRO A 138 16.01 -12.48 12.84
C PRO A 138 16.59 -11.43 11.90
N GLY A 139 16.02 -10.22 11.92
CA GLY A 139 16.40 -9.12 11.05
C GLY A 139 15.77 -9.16 9.66
N THR A 140 14.98 -10.20 9.34
CA THR A 140 14.18 -10.24 8.12
C THR A 140 12.96 -9.34 8.31
N HIS A 141 12.72 -8.43 7.37
CA HIS A 141 11.49 -7.67 7.26
C HIS A 141 10.54 -8.37 6.27
N VAL A 142 9.27 -8.51 6.61
CA VAL A 142 8.31 -9.23 5.78
C VAL A 142 7.27 -8.27 5.19
N ARG A 143 7.08 -8.32 3.86
CA ARG A 143 5.92 -7.70 3.20
C ARG A 143 4.80 -8.71 3.15
N ILE A 144 3.61 -8.32 3.58
CA ILE A 144 2.42 -9.17 3.63
C ILE A 144 1.40 -8.61 2.67
N HIS A 145 0.96 -9.43 1.72
CA HIS A 145 0.12 -9.01 0.59
C HIS A 145 -1.22 -9.77 0.57
N PRO A 146 -2.21 -9.41 1.42
CA PRO A 146 -3.47 -10.14 1.52
C PRO A 146 -4.32 -10.10 0.23
N LEU A 147 -4.12 -9.04 -0.59
CA LEU A 147 -4.87 -8.84 -1.83
C LEU A 147 -4.16 -9.37 -3.08
N LEU A 148 -3.03 -10.08 -2.92
CA LEU A 148 -2.13 -10.41 -4.01
C LEU A 148 -2.80 -11.19 -5.17
N ALA A 149 -3.73 -12.07 -4.86
CA ALA A 149 -4.48 -12.87 -5.83
C ALA A 149 -5.78 -12.21 -6.33
N TRP A 150 -6.16 -11.06 -5.77
CA TRP A 150 -7.36 -10.33 -6.18
C TRP A 150 -7.13 -9.59 -7.49
N THR A 151 -8.19 -9.49 -8.29
CA THR A 151 -8.23 -8.61 -9.46
C THR A 151 -8.78 -7.23 -9.10
N GLU A 152 -8.57 -6.25 -9.99
CA GLU A 152 -9.19 -4.93 -9.83
C GLU A 152 -10.72 -5.01 -9.73
N LEU A 153 -11.32 -5.95 -10.47
CA LEU A 153 -12.76 -6.20 -10.43
C LEU A 153 -13.21 -6.74 -9.06
N ASP A 154 -12.41 -7.62 -8.44
CA ASP A 154 -12.71 -8.14 -7.10
C ASP A 154 -12.69 -7.02 -6.05
N ILE A 155 -11.73 -6.08 -6.16
CA ILE A 155 -11.66 -4.89 -5.31
C ILE A 155 -12.97 -4.09 -5.41
N TRP A 156 -13.42 -3.79 -6.64
CA TRP A 156 -14.65 -3.01 -6.83
C TRP A 156 -15.91 -3.74 -6.37
N ARG A 157 -16.03 -5.03 -6.65
CA ARG A 157 -17.15 -5.86 -6.16
C ARG A 157 -17.18 -5.91 -4.63
N TYR A 158 -16.02 -5.98 -4.01
CA TYR A 158 -15.94 -5.98 -2.55
C TYR A 158 -16.31 -4.61 -1.96
N ILE A 159 -15.84 -3.53 -2.55
CA ILE A 159 -16.21 -2.15 -2.17
C ILE A 159 -17.73 -1.97 -2.24
N GLU A 160 -18.35 -2.40 -3.34
CA GLU A 160 -19.81 -2.33 -3.54
C GLU A 160 -20.56 -3.17 -2.50
N ARG A 161 -20.18 -4.43 -2.34
CA ARG A 161 -20.83 -5.37 -1.41
C ARG A 161 -20.78 -4.90 0.04
N GLU A 162 -19.68 -4.35 0.47
CA GLU A 162 -19.46 -3.94 1.86
C GLU A 162 -19.76 -2.45 2.10
N ASN A 163 -20.19 -1.71 1.06
CA ASN A 163 -20.39 -0.25 1.12
C ASN A 163 -19.16 0.50 1.62
N ILE A 164 -17.96 0.12 1.16
CA ILE A 164 -16.72 0.74 1.62
C ILE A 164 -16.62 2.15 1.03
N PRO A 165 -16.46 3.20 1.85
CA PRO A 165 -16.23 4.55 1.35
C PRO A 165 -14.96 4.62 0.50
N VAL A 166 -15.00 5.36 -0.61
CA VAL A 166 -13.85 5.62 -1.48
C VAL A 166 -13.73 7.10 -1.80
N VAL A 167 -12.53 7.53 -2.17
CA VAL A 167 -12.29 8.92 -2.58
C VAL A 167 -13.22 9.28 -3.75
N PRO A 168 -13.92 10.42 -3.72
CA PRO A 168 -14.88 10.80 -4.77
C PRO A 168 -14.31 10.85 -6.19
N LEU A 169 -13.00 11.01 -6.34
CA LEU A 169 -12.30 11.01 -7.63
C LEU A 169 -12.41 9.70 -8.42
N TYR A 170 -12.81 8.60 -7.78
CA TYR A 170 -13.10 7.35 -8.47
C TYR A 170 -14.46 7.34 -9.19
N PHE A 171 -15.36 8.25 -8.85
CA PHE A 171 -16.66 8.37 -9.51
C PHE A 171 -16.58 9.26 -10.74
N ALA A 172 -17.39 8.94 -11.76
CA ALA A 172 -17.40 9.71 -12.99
C ALA A 172 -17.94 11.13 -12.75
N LYS A 173 -17.18 12.12 -13.23
CA LYS A 173 -17.59 13.52 -13.31
C LYS A 173 -17.36 14.00 -14.74
N ASN A 174 -18.39 14.51 -15.39
CA ASN A 174 -18.33 14.94 -16.80
C ASN A 174 -17.81 13.84 -17.75
N GLY A 175 -18.24 12.58 -17.53
CA GLY A 175 -17.85 11.44 -18.35
C GLY A 175 -16.44 10.90 -18.12
N LYS A 176 -15.69 11.45 -17.16
CA LYS A 176 -14.33 11.02 -16.82
C LYS A 176 -14.20 10.63 -15.36
N ARG A 177 -13.34 9.65 -15.05
CA ARG A 177 -12.97 9.22 -13.71
C ARG A 177 -11.52 8.79 -13.66
N TYR A 178 -10.92 8.80 -12.48
CA TYR A 178 -9.60 8.19 -12.28
C TYR A 178 -9.73 6.69 -12.06
N ARG A 179 -8.88 5.90 -12.71
CA ARG A 179 -8.77 4.46 -12.49
C ARG A 179 -7.93 4.13 -11.24
N SER A 180 -6.84 4.88 -11.07
CA SER A 180 -5.99 4.80 -9.87
C SER A 180 -5.62 6.20 -9.44
N LEU A 181 -5.28 6.36 -8.16
CA LEU A 181 -4.89 7.64 -7.57
C LEU A 181 -3.46 7.57 -7.08
N GLY A 182 -2.62 8.44 -7.58
CA GLY A 182 -1.24 8.65 -7.22
C GLY A 182 -0.97 10.08 -6.77
N ASP A 183 0.17 10.62 -7.19
CA ASP A 183 0.46 12.05 -7.07
C ASP A 183 -0.26 12.80 -8.19
N GLN A 184 -0.75 14.00 -7.90
CA GLN A 184 -1.61 14.77 -8.82
C GLN A 184 -0.92 15.08 -10.16
N ASP A 185 0.39 15.31 -10.14
CA ASP A 185 1.19 15.66 -11.31
C ASP A 185 1.51 14.47 -12.24
N ILE A 186 1.22 13.24 -11.83
CA ILE A 186 1.47 12.00 -12.59
C ILE A 186 0.24 11.09 -12.71
N THR A 187 -0.93 11.55 -12.31
CA THR A 187 -2.19 10.80 -12.39
C THR A 187 -3.07 11.40 -13.49
N PHE A 188 -3.48 10.58 -14.48
CA PHE A 188 -4.24 10.99 -15.66
C PHE A 188 -5.54 10.18 -15.81
#